data_979c81df98c6c7ea2365ffd87e009c6f
#
_entry.id   979c81df98c6c7ea2365ffd87e009c6f
#
_cell.length_a   1.000
_cell.length_b   1.000
_cell.length_c   1.000
_cell.angle_alpha   90.00
_cell.angle_beta   90.00
_cell.angle_gamma   90.00
#
_symmetry.space_group_name_H-M   'P 1'
#
loop_
_entity.id
_entity.type
_entity.pdbx_description
1 polymer ?
#
loop_
_entity_poly.entity_id
_entity_poly.type
_entity_poly.pdbx_seq_one_letter_code
_entity_poly.pdbx_strand_id
1 'polypeptide(L)' 'MIYAMSTKTGDIVIKTNANSLEEAIEHFSKMKQLSRKEFLKLFLVTEIK' A
#
# COMPACT_ATOMS: atom_id res chain seq x y z
N MET A 1 -2.22 -10.34 -8.31
CA MET A 1 -0.93 -10.21 -7.60
C MET A 1 -1.19 -9.67 -6.20
N ILE A 2 -0.41 -10.10 -5.25
CA ILE A 2 -0.58 -9.70 -3.85
C ILE A 2 0.38 -8.56 -3.55
N TYR A 3 -0.14 -7.52 -2.93
CA TYR A 3 0.65 -6.37 -2.50
C TYR A 3 0.48 -6.16 -1.01
N ALA A 4 1.54 -5.74 -0.35
CA ALA A 4 1.53 -5.47 1.08
C ALA A 4 1.82 -4.01 1.34
N MET A 5 1.06 -3.43 2.27
CA MET A 5 1.32 -2.10 2.79
C MET A 5 2.09 -2.26 4.10
N SER A 6 3.21 -1.59 4.20
CA SER A 6 4.03 -1.65 5.41
C SER A 6 4.40 -0.25 5.88
N THR A 7 4.76 -0.16 7.16
CA THR A 7 5.26 1.08 7.72
C THR A 7 6.70 1.30 7.28
N LYS A 8 7.22 2.49 7.49
CA LYS A 8 8.61 2.81 7.17
C LYS A 8 9.61 1.99 8.01
N THR A 9 9.14 1.44 9.12
CA THR A 9 9.96 0.57 9.97
C THR A 9 9.93 -0.89 9.54
N GLY A 10 9.12 -1.23 8.53
CA GLY A 10 9.10 -2.57 7.96
C GLY A 10 7.97 -3.47 8.45
N ASP A 11 7.10 -2.98 9.30
CA ASP A 11 5.98 -3.77 9.80
C ASP A 11 4.86 -3.83 8.76
N ILE A 12 4.45 -5.04 8.40
CA ILE A 12 3.35 -5.24 7.45
C ILE A 12 2.04 -4.98 8.17
N VAL A 13 1.23 -4.06 7.62
CA VAL A 13 -0.05 -3.69 8.17
C VAL A 13 -1.17 -4.52 7.57
N ILE A 14 -1.21 -4.59 6.23
CA ILE A 14 -2.29 -5.29 5.53
C ILE A 14 -1.82 -5.70 4.14
N LYS A 15 -2.46 -6.74 3.59
CA LYS A 15 -2.20 -7.21 2.22
C LYS A 15 -3.47 -7.10 1.41
N THR A 16 -3.31 -6.92 0.10
CA THR A 16 -4.45 -6.90 -0.81
C THR A 16 -4.06 -7.51 -2.15
N ASN A 17 -5.07 -7.97 -2.88
CA ASN A 17 -4.90 -8.45 -4.24
C ASN A 17 -5.23 -7.30 -5.19
N ALA A 18 -4.32 -7.00 -6.11
CA ALA A 18 -4.53 -5.94 -7.10
C ALA A 18 -3.85 -6.32 -8.40
N ASN A 19 -4.23 -5.67 -9.49
CA ASN A 19 -3.69 -5.96 -10.81
C ASN A 19 -2.38 -5.24 -11.08
N SER A 20 -2.09 -4.19 -10.32
CA SER A 20 -0.88 -3.41 -10.50
C SER A 20 -0.52 -2.70 -9.20
N LEU A 21 0.71 -2.22 -9.13
CA LEU A 21 1.17 -1.43 -7.98
C LEU A 21 0.34 -0.15 -7.82
N GLU A 22 0.02 0.50 -8.91
CA GLU A 22 -0.81 1.71 -8.90
C GLU A 22 -2.16 1.45 -8.26
N GLU A 23 -2.77 0.35 -8.64
CA GLU A 23 -4.07 -0.03 -8.14
C GLU A 23 -4.02 -0.33 -6.64
N ALA A 24 -2.94 -1.00 -6.21
CA ALA A 24 -2.75 -1.30 -4.80
C ALA A 24 -2.57 -0.02 -3.97
N ILE A 25 -1.77 0.92 -4.45
CA ILE A 25 -1.56 2.20 -3.78
C ILE A 25 -2.88 2.95 -3.66
N GLU A 26 -3.67 2.97 -4.72
CA GLU A 26 -4.96 3.65 -4.71
C GLU A 26 -5.90 3.02 -3.69
N HIS A 27 -5.95 1.70 -3.66
CA HIS A 27 -6.78 0.96 -2.72
C HIS A 27 -6.40 1.28 -1.26
N PHE A 28 -5.11 1.20 -0.95
CA PHE A 28 -4.63 1.46 0.40
C PHE A 28 -4.82 2.92 0.82
N SER A 29 -4.60 3.86 -0.09
CA SER A 29 -4.76 5.27 0.25
C SER A 29 -6.22 5.61 0.56
N LYS A 30 -7.16 5.02 -0.17
CA LYS A 30 -8.58 5.18 0.13
C LYS A 30 -8.94 4.57 1.47
N MET A 31 -8.37 3.41 1.78
CA MET A 31 -8.62 2.73 3.04
C MET A 31 -8.17 3.57 4.22
N LYS A 32 -7.05 4.28 4.08
CA LYS A 32 -6.52 5.15 5.11
C LYS A 32 -7.07 6.57 5.05
N GLN A 33 -7.90 6.88 4.04
CA GLN A 33 -8.47 8.21 3.84
C GLN A 33 -7.38 9.27 3.66
N LEU A 34 -6.33 8.90 2.94
CA LEU A 34 -5.21 9.78 2.62
C LEU A 34 -5.12 9.98 1.13
N SER A 35 -4.56 11.11 0.71
CA SER A 35 -4.20 11.29 -0.68
C SER A 35 -3.03 10.36 -1.00
N ARG A 36 -2.84 10.05 -2.29
CA ARG A 36 -1.73 9.19 -2.72
C ARG A 36 -0.39 9.72 -2.22
N LYS A 37 -0.18 11.03 -2.33
CA LYS A 37 1.06 11.67 -1.91
C LYS A 37 1.29 11.52 -0.41
N GLU A 38 0.26 11.75 0.38
CA GLU A 38 0.34 11.61 1.83
C GLU A 38 0.58 10.15 2.23
N PHE A 39 -0.12 9.24 1.57
CA PHE A 39 0.01 7.82 1.84
C PHE A 39 1.46 7.35 1.62
N LEU A 40 2.07 7.74 0.50
CA LEU A 40 3.42 7.30 0.16
C LEU A 40 4.50 7.91 1.05
N LYS A 41 4.18 8.98 1.76
CA LYS A 41 5.09 9.52 2.77
C LYS A 41 5.13 8.67 4.03
N LEU A 42 4.04 8.00 4.34
CA LEU A 42 3.88 7.27 5.59
C LEU A 42 4.06 5.76 5.46
N PHE A 43 3.77 5.22 4.28
CA PHE A 43 3.75 3.78 4.06
C PHE A 43 4.52 3.37 2.82
N LEU A 44 4.88 2.09 2.77
CA LEU A 44 5.49 1.46 1.61
C LEU A 44 4.54 0.40 1.08
N VAL A 45 4.52 0.23 -0.24
CA VAL A 45 3.74 -0.82 -0.87
C VAL A 45 4.69 -1.68 -1.69
N THR A 46 4.68 -2.99 -1.44
CA THR A 46 5.55 -3.93 -2.14
C THR A 46 4.73 -5.10 -2.67
N GLU A 47 5.18 -5.65 -3.78
CA GLU A 47 4.57 -6.86 -4.33
C GLU A 47 5.14 -8.08 -3.62
N ILE A 48 4.25 -8.99 -3.22
CA ILE A 48 4.64 -10.24 -2.59
C ILE A 48 4.50 -11.36 -3.62
N LYS A 49 5.60 -12.03 -3.90
CA LYS A 49 5.61 -13.13 -4.85
C LYS A 49 5.48 -14.49 -4.15
#